data_9f6ec69b139d3d958a508da6a5f4bca8
#
_entry.id   9f6ec69b139d3d958a508da6a5f4bca8
#
_cell.length_a   1.000
_cell.length_b   1.000
_cell.length_c   1.000
_cell.angle_alpha   90.00
_cell.angle_beta   90.00
_cell.angle_gamma   90.00
#
_symmetry.space_group_name_H-M   'P 1'
#
loop_
_entity.id
_entity.type
_entity.pdbx_description
1 polymer ?
#
loop_
_entity_poly.entity_id
_entity_poly.type
_entity_poly.pdbx_seq_one_letter_code
_entity_poly.pdbx_strand_id
1 'polypeptide(L)' 'MKGTVKFFNESKGYGFITNDETGEDLFVHYSALGNITIKEGDKVEYEEGEGRKCKAASNVTLL' A
#
# COMPACT_ATOMS: atom_id res chain seq x y z
N MET A 1 -7.82 3.94 -5.86
CA MET A 1 -7.99 2.47 -5.82
C MET A 1 -8.00 2.00 -4.40
N LYS A 2 -8.74 0.98 -4.13
CA LYS A 2 -8.88 0.47 -2.78
C LYS A 2 -8.21 -0.87 -2.64
N GLY A 3 -7.65 -1.11 -1.48
CA GLY A 3 -6.98 -2.37 -1.22
C GLY A 3 -6.93 -2.67 0.25
N THR A 4 -6.39 -3.84 0.56
CA THR A 4 -6.24 -4.30 1.93
C THR A 4 -4.77 -4.54 2.18
N VAL A 5 -4.28 -4.07 3.31
CA VAL A 5 -2.88 -4.25 3.64
C VAL A 5 -2.62 -5.72 3.89
N LYS A 6 -1.70 -6.29 3.14
CA LYS A 6 -1.34 -7.68 3.29
C LYS A 6 -0.41 -7.82 4.48
N PHE A 7 0.57 -6.95 4.60
CA PHE A 7 1.38 -6.84 5.79
C PHE A 7 2.19 -5.55 5.68
N PHE A 8 2.69 -5.10 6.80
CA PHE A 8 3.54 -3.93 6.79
C PHE A 8 4.59 -4.09 7.88
N ASN A 9 5.86 -3.90 7.51
CA ASN A 9 6.95 -4.04 8.45
C ASN A 9 7.44 -2.65 8.82
N GLU A 10 7.06 -2.21 10.02
CA GLU A 10 7.43 -0.87 10.45
C GLU A 10 8.94 -0.73 10.67
N SER A 11 9.57 -1.78 11.06
CA SER A 11 11.01 -1.71 11.30
C SER A 11 11.76 -1.43 10.02
N LYS A 12 11.31 -1.99 8.93
CA LYS A 12 11.97 -1.80 7.65
C LYS A 12 11.31 -0.73 6.81
N GLY A 13 10.10 -0.33 7.18
CA GLY A 13 9.45 0.76 6.50
C GLY A 13 8.80 0.40 5.18
N TYR A 14 8.36 -0.84 5.02
CA TYR A 14 7.71 -1.22 3.79
C TYR A 14 6.69 -2.31 4.04
N GLY A 15 5.85 -2.55 3.05
CA GLY A 15 4.87 -3.61 3.14
C GLY A 15 4.22 -3.81 1.79
N PHE A 16 3.12 -4.52 1.79
CA PHE A 16 2.38 -4.79 0.58
C PHE A 16 0.90 -4.59 0.80
N ILE A 17 0.24 -4.10 -0.24
CA ILE A 17 -1.20 -3.91 -0.24
C ILE A 17 -1.76 -4.77 -1.36
N THR A 18 -2.83 -5.50 -1.09
CA THR A 18 -3.49 -6.30 -2.10
C THR A 18 -4.63 -5.50 -2.69
N ASN A 19 -4.64 -5.31 -3.99
CA ASN A 19 -5.70 -4.58 -4.67
C ASN A 19 -6.98 -5.39 -4.56
N ASP A 20 -8.03 -4.78 -4.03
CA ASP A 20 -9.29 -5.49 -3.81
C ASP A 20 -9.99 -5.84 -5.12
N GLU A 21 -9.69 -5.13 -6.19
CA GLU A 21 -10.34 -5.38 -7.45
C GLU A 21 -9.65 -6.45 -8.28
N THR A 22 -8.34 -6.45 -8.29
CA THR A 22 -7.60 -7.37 -9.13
C THR A 22 -6.90 -8.47 -8.36
N GLY A 23 -6.74 -8.29 -7.06
CA GLY A 23 -6.04 -9.27 -6.26
C GLY A 23 -4.53 -9.19 -6.36
N GLU A 24 -4.01 -8.17 -7.02
CA GLU A 24 -2.58 -8.04 -7.16
C GLU A 24 -1.96 -7.40 -5.95
N ASP A 25 -0.75 -7.80 -5.62
CA ASP A 25 -0.03 -7.20 -4.50
C ASP A 25 0.80 -6.03 -5.03
N LEU A 26 0.80 -4.94 -4.28
CA LEU A 26 1.60 -3.76 -4.62
C LEU A 26 2.52 -3.46 -3.46
N PHE A 27 3.72 -3.03 -3.80
CA PHE A 27 4.69 -2.63 -2.80
C PHE A 27 4.31 -1.26 -2.25
N VAL A 28 4.45 -1.07 -0.96
CA VAL A 28 4.20 0.24 -0.36
C VAL A 28 5.37 0.55 0.57
N HIS A 29 5.90 1.75 0.44
CA HIS A 29 6.99 2.21 1.29
C HIS A 29 6.41 3.24 2.25
N TYR A 30 7.01 3.35 3.44
CA TYR A 30 6.45 4.23 4.45
C TYR A 30 6.38 5.68 3.95
N SER A 31 7.22 6.06 2.99
CA SER A 31 7.17 7.41 2.48
C SER A 31 5.88 7.69 1.73
N ALA A 32 5.20 6.67 1.26
CA ALA A 32 3.93 6.83 0.58
C ALA A 32 2.79 6.99 1.57
N LEU A 33 3.03 6.71 2.83
CA LEU A 33 1.99 6.79 3.84
C LEU A 33 1.86 8.18 4.43
N GLY A 34 2.91 8.95 4.34
CA GLY A 34 2.89 10.26 4.95
C GLY A 34 2.84 10.13 6.46
N ASN A 35 1.76 10.62 7.04
CA ASN A 35 1.65 10.60 8.50
C ASN A 35 0.80 9.45 9.03
N ILE A 36 0.43 8.51 8.19
CA ILE A 36 -0.43 7.44 8.66
C ILE A 36 0.37 6.17 8.89
N THR A 37 -0.17 5.31 9.72
CA THR A 37 0.42 4.00 10.00
C THR A 37 -0.60 2.95 9.62
N ILE A 38 -0.18 1.93 8.92
CA ILE A 38 -1.08 0.88 8.50
C ILE A 38 -0.63 -0.44 9.10
N LYS A 39 -1.56 -1.38 9.17
CA LYS A 39 -1.28 -2.69 9.70
C LYS A 39 -1.92 -3.73 8.83
N GLU A 40 -1.53 -4.97 9.05
CA GLU A 40 -2.10 -6.08 8.31
C GLU A 40 -3.62 -6.06 8.46
N GLY A 41 -4.31 -6.16 7.36
CA GLY A 41 -5.76 -6.19 7.36
C GLY A 41 -6.45 -4.84 7.24
N ASP A 42 -5.70 -3.76 7.31
CA ASP A 42 -6.31 -2.44 7.22
C ASP A 42 -6.77 -2.17 5.79
N LYS A 43 -7.89 -1.50 5.67
CA LYS A 43 -8.37 -1.09 4.35
C LYS A 43 -7.83 0.29 4.05
N VAL A 44 -7.33 0.45 2.86
CA VAL A 44 -6.72 1.71 2.47
C VAL A 44 -7.13 2.09 1.06
N GLU A 45 -6.97 3.35 0.75
CA GLU A 45 -7.14 3.83 -0.59
C GLU A 45 -5.79 4.33 -1.05
N TYR A 46 -5.43 4.04 -2.29
CA TYR A 46 -4.11 4.39 -2.79
C TYR A 46 -4.17 4.65 -4.29
N GLU A 47 -3.08 5.16 -4.83
CA GLU A 47 -2.95 5.35 -6.25
C GLU A 47 -1.78 4.52 -6.73
N GLU A 48 -1.86 3.98 -7.93
CA GLU A 48 -0.73 3.28 -8.50
C GLU A 48 0.21 4.31 -9.06
N GLY A 49 1.47 4.14 -8.75
CA GLY A 49 2.47 5.01 -9.29
C GLY A 49 2.61 4.75 -10.75
N GLU A 50 3.35 5.61 -11.42
CA GLU A 50 3.57 5.46 -12.81
C GLU A 50 4.43 4.34 -13.05
N GLY A 51 4.38 3.38 -12.32
CA GLY A 51 5.24 2.32 -12.34
C GLY A 51 5.48 1.77 -13.64
N ARG A 52 6.53 1.53 -14.09
CA ARG A 52 6.81 0.93 -15.26
C ARG A 52 6.88 -0.51 -15.04
N LYS A 53 7.80 -0.97 -14.27
CA LYS A 53 7.95 -2.35 -14.09
C LYS A 53 7.40 -2.79 -12.79
N CYS A 54 7.55 -2.01 -11.77
CA CYS A 54 7.11 -2.36 -10.46
C CYS A 54 5.89 -1.56 -10.13
N LYS A 55 4.85 -2.20 -9.69
CA LYS A 55 3.68 -1.49 -9.25
C LYS A 55 3.86 -1.15 -7.80
N ALA A 56 3.76 0.10 -7.49
CA ALA A 56 3.90 0.56 -6.12
C ALA A 56 2.73 1.46 -5.78
N ALA A 57 2.25 1.35 -4.56
CA ALA A 57 1.16 2.21 -4.09
C ALA A 57 1.74 3.55 -3.67
N SER A 58 1.01 4.62 -3.96
CA SER A 58 1.41 5.94 -3.51
C SER A 58 0.18 6.65 -3.00
N ASN A 59 0.39 7.74 -2.27
CA ASN A 59 -0.70 8.53 -1.70
C ASN A 59 -1.68 7.63 -0.96
N VAL A 60 -1.14 6.79 -0.09
CA VAL A 60 -1.96 5.83 0.62
C VAL A 60 -2.66 6.52 1.77
N THR A 61 -3.95 6.30 1.91
CA THR A 61 -4.71 6.84 3.03
C THR A 61 -5.56 5.74 3.62
N LEU A 62 -5.84 5.86 4.92
CA LEU A 62 -6.70 4.90 5.57
C LEU A 62 -8.16 5.22 5.26
N LEU A 63 -8.93 4.19 5.02
CA LEU A 63 -10.36 4.36 4.79
C LEU A 63 -11.14 4.42 6.08
#